data_818bed1c518ba55d6830b8ee47d653bb
#
_entry.id   818bed1c518ba55d6830b8ee47d653bb
#
_cell.length_a   1.000
_cell.length_b   1.000
_cell.length_c   1.000
_cell.angle_alpha   90.00
_cell.angle_beta   90.00
_cell.angle_gamma   90.00
#
_symmetry.space_group_name_H-M   'P 1'
#
loop_
_entity.id
_entity.type
_entity.pdbx_description
1 polymer ?
#
loop_
_entity_poly.entity_id
_entity_poly.type
_entity_poly.pdbx_seq_one_letter_code
_entity_poly.pdbx_strand_id
1 'polypeptide(L)'
;MLYLGWIVAAFLGGFLLALWFWQRKARRSLRERFSRVEAFQGRSYREVLTIAGAKPNTIVHQADDTTRKIWREEGYFIALAFDARDVCLGVIDEEV
;
A
#
# COMPACT_ATOMS: atom_id res chain seq x y z
N MET A 1 15.19 45.56 -5.56
CA MET A 1 15.95 44.32 -5.77
C MET A 1 15.94 43.38 -4.56
N LEU A 2 15.87 43.88 -3.33
CA LEU A 2 15.75 43.04 -2.13
C LEU A 2 14.42 42.28 -2.03
N TYR A 3 13.35 42.77 -2.65
CA TYR A 3 12.04 42.15 -2.60
C TYR A 3 11.90 40.91 -3.48
N LEU A 4 12.61 40.80 -4.58
CA LEU A 4 12.56 39.63 -5.47
C LEU A 4 13.18 38.39 -4.85
N GLY A 5 14.25 38.53 -4.04
CA GLY A 5 14.86 37.41 -3.34
C GLY A 5 13.96 36.79 -2.28
N TRP A 6 13.16 37.60 -1.59
CA TRP A 6 12.21 37.13 -0.59
C TRP A 6 11.05 36.40 -1.21
N ILE A 7 10.50 36.85 -2.32
CA ILE A 7 9.39 36.20 -3.02
C ILE A 7 9.83 34.85 -3.57
N VAL A 8 11.02 34.72 -4.12
CA VAL A 8 11.58 33.47 -4.63
C VAL A 8 11.81 32.48 -3.48
N ALA A 9 12.36 32.93 -2.35
CA ALA A 9 12.57 32.07 -1.18
C ALA A 9 11.25 31.56 -0.58
N ALA A 10 10.22 32.39 -0.50
CA ALA A 10 8.90 32.01 0.00
C ALA A 10 8.21 30.99 -0.95
N PHE A 11 8.39 31.14 -2.25
CA PHE A 11 7.84 30.25 -3.25
C PHE A 11 8.49 28.85 -3.19
N LEU A 12 9.81 28.78 -3.02
CA LEU A 12 10.54 27.53 -2.87
C LEU A 12 10.17 26.81 -1.57
N GLY A 13 10.02 27.53 -0.47
CA GLY A 13 9.59 26.96 0.80
C GLY A 13 8.19 26.35 0.74
N GLY A 14 7.25 27.05 0.09
CA GLY A 14 5.88 26.56 -0.10
C GLY A 14 5.81 25.32 -1.01
N PHE A 15 6.63 25.27 -2.05
CA PHE A 15 6.73 24.13 -2.96
C PHE A 15 7.28 22.89 -2.26
N LEU A 16 8.32 23.04 -1.44
CA LEU A 16 8.89 21.94 -0.67
C LEU A 16 7.90 21.37 0.35
N LEU A 17 7.14 22.23 1.03
CA LEU A 17 6.08 21.80 1.95
C LEU A 17 4.95 21.08 1.22
N ALA A 18 4.54 21.54 0.06
CA ALA A 18 3.51 20.89 -0.74
C ALA A 18 3.97 19.50 -1.22
N LEU A 19 5.22 19.35 -1.65
CA LEU A 19 5.79 18.06 -2.01
C LEU A 19 5.86 17.10 -0.82
N TRP A 20 6.21 17.60 0.35
CA TRP A 20 6.28 16.79 1.56
C TRP A 20 4.90 16.30 1.99
N PHE A 21 3.87 17.16 1.95
CA PHE A 21 2.48 16.77 2.20
C PHE A 21 1.97 15.76 1.18
N TRP A 22 2.33 15.94 -0.07
CA TRP A 22 1.92 15.01 -1.13
C TRP A 22 2.57 13.64 -0.96
N GLN A 23 3.83 13.59 -0.58
CA GLN A 23 4.51 12.33 -0.28
C GLN A 23 3.91 11.61 0.94
N ARG A 24 3.48 12.35 1.95
CA ARG A 24 2.78 11.76 3.11
C ARG A 24 1.43 11.18 2.72
N LYS A 25 0.67 11.83 1.84
CA LYS A 25 -0.59 11.31 1.32
C LYS A 25 -0.39 10.07 0.44
N ALA A 26 0.71 10.02 -0.31
CA ALA A 26 1.04 8.87 -1.14
C ALA A 26 1.48 7.65 -0.33
N ARG A 27 1.95 7.86 0.92
CA ARG A 27 2.33 6.79 1.85
C ARG A 27 1.19 6.43 2.79
N ARG A 28 0.00 6.22 2.26
CA ARG A 28 -1.09 5.68 3.08
C ARG A 28 -0.67 4.34 3.63
N SER A 29 -1.00 4.09 4.91
CA SER A 29 -0.72 2.82 5.56
C SER A 29 -1.38 1.66 4.81
N LEU A 30 -0.82 0.48 4.88
CA LEU A 30 -1.42 -0.73 4.33
C LEU A 30 -2.84 -0.92 4.88
N ARG A 31 -3.03 -0.64 6.16
CA ARG A 31 -4.33 -0.71 6.81
C ARG A 31 -5.38 0.15 6.10
N GLU A 32 -5.06 1.40 5.77
CA GLU A 32 -5.97 2.29 5.05
C GLU A 32 -6.26 1.79 3.64
N ARG A 33 -5.22 1.30 2.94
CA ARG A 33 -5.35 0.79 1.58
C ARG A 33 -6.24 -0.44 1.53
N PHE A 34 -6.02 -1.39 2.43
CA PHE A 34 -6.82 -2.62 2.48
C PHE A 34 -8.23 -2.37 3.03
N SER A 35 -8.43 -1.42 3.93
CA SER A 35 -9.74 -1.11 4.49
C SER A 35 -10.73 -0.52 3.48
N ARG A 36 -10.24 0.03 2.38
CA ARG A 36 -11.08 0.59 1.31
C ARG A 36 -11.67 -0.46 0.38
N VAL A 37 -11.22 -1.68 0.50
CA VAL A 37 -11.69 -2.79 -0.33
C VAL A 37 -12.69 -3.61 0.46
N GLU A 38 -13.92 -3.69 -0.03
CA GLU A 38 -14.99 -4.43 0.64
C GLU A 38 -14.77 -5.94 0.57
N ALA A 39 -14.22 -6.44 -0.55
CA ALA A 39 -13.96 -7.86 -0.73
C ALA A 39 -12.71 -8.06 -1.57
N PHE A 40 -11.83 -8.97 -1.11
CA PHE A 40 -10.65 -9.39 -1.85
C PHE A 40 -10.90 -10.64 -2.69
N GLN A 41 -11.89 -11.42 -2.36
CA GLN A 41 -12.22 -12.65 -3.05
C GLN A 41 -12.51 -12.40 -4.53
N GLY A 42 -11.83 -13.15 -5.42
CA GLY A 42 -11.98 -13.02 -6.86
C GLY A 42 -11.08 -11.97 -7.50
N ARG A 43 -10.33 -11.19 -6.74
CA ARG A 43 -9.39 -10.21 -7.29
C ARG A 43 -8.07 -10.88 -7.68
N SER A 44 -7.48 -10.43 -8.79
CA SER A 44 -6.17 -10.93 -9.22
C SER A 44 -5.06 -10.40 -8.30
N TYR A 45 -3.92 -11.12 -8.28
CA TYR A 45 -2.73 -10.68 -7.56
C TYR A 45 -2.27 -9.28 -8.00
N ARG A 46 -2.37 -8.99 -9.30
CA ARG A 46 -2.03 -7.67 -9.84
C ARG A 46 -2.91 -6.56 -9.27
N GLU A 47 -4.20 -6.81 -9.13
CA GLU A 47 -5.13 -5.86 -8.51
C GLU A 47 -4.79 -5.63 -7.05
N VAL A 48 -4.49 -6.70 -6.31
CA VAL A 48 -4.10 -6.61 -4.89
C VAL A 48 -2.79 -5.86 -4.73
N LEU A 49 -1.80 -6.08 -5.62
CA LEU A 49 -0.55 -5.31 -5.62
C LEU A 49 -0.79 -3.82 -5.83
N THR A 50 -1.72 -3.47 -6.72
CA THR A 50 -2.08 -2.08 -6.98
C THR A 50 -2.73 -1.44 -5.74
N ILE A 51 -3.61 -2.17 -5.07
CA ILE A 51 -4.25 -1.70 -3.84
C ILE A 51 -3.23 -1.52 -2.72
N ALA A 52 -2.36 -2.50 -2.53
CA ALA A 52 -1.33 -2.47 -1.49
C ALA A 52 -0.25 -1.43 -1.76
N GLY A 53 0.05 -1.18 -3.04
CA GLY A 53 1.14 -0.30 -3.45
C GLY A 53 2.53 -0.85 -3.15
N ALA A 54 2.63 -2.11 -2.73
CA ALA A 54 3.88 -2.77 -2.38
C ALA A 54 3.75 -4.29 -2.55
N LYS A 55 4.87 -4.95 -2.78
CA LYS A 55 4.94 -6.41 -2.81
C LYS A 55 4.75 -6.99 -1.41
N PRO A 56 4.23 -8.23 -1.28
CA PRO A 56 4.12 -8.87 0.03
C PRO A 56 5.50 -9.08 0.66
N ASN A 57 5.56 -8.98 1.97
CA ASN A 57 6.79 -9.21 2.74
C ASN A 57 7.19 -10.68 2.74
N THR A 58 6.20 -11.57 2.72
CA THR A 58 6.40 -13.01 2.78
C THR A 58 5.42 -13.71 1.85
N ILE A 59 5.89 -14.72 1.13
CA ILE A 59 5.06 -15.60 0.30
C ILE A 59 5.32 -17.02 0.75
N VAL A 60 4.24 -17.74 1.12
CA VAL A 60 4.31 -19.13 1.55
C VAL A 60 3.55 -19.99 0.55
N HIS A 61 4.26 -20.95 -0.06
CA HIS A 61 3.64 -21.93 -0.95
C HIS A 61 3.10 -23.09 -0.13
N GLN A 62 1.84 -23.45 -0.37
CA GLN A 62 1.19 -24.56 0.32
C GLN A 62 1.13 -25.81 -0.57
N ALA A 63 0.92 -26.97 0.04
CA ALA A 63 0.92 -28.25 -0.66
C ALA A 63 -0.27 -28.45 -1.62
N ASP A 64 -1.32 -27.65 -1.48
CA ASP A 64 -2.54 -27.68 -2.31
C ASP A 64 -2.53 -26.69 -3.47
N ASP A 65 -1.34 -26.26 -3.91
CA ASP A 65 -1.13 -25.25 -4.96
C ASP A 65 -1.66 -23.86 -4.63
N THR A 66 -2.05 -23.61 -3.38
CA THR A 66 -2.40 -22.25 -2.92
C THR A 66 -1.15 -21.54 -2.43
N THR A 67 -1.19 -20.23 -2.52
CA THR A 67 -0.14 -19.35 -1.96
C THR A 67 -0.73 -18.46 -0.90
N ARG A 68 0.01 -18.27 0.17
CA ARG A 68 -0.33 -17.31 1.21
C ARG A 68 0.61 -16.13 1.07
N LYS A 69 0.07 -14.96 0.79
CA LYS A 69 0.84 -13.71 0.64
C LYS A 69 0.56 -12.81 1.83
N ILE A 70 1.63 -12.39 2.48
CA ILE A 70 1.57 -11.69 3.76
C ILE A 70 2.18 -10.31 3.61
N TRP A 71 1.42 -9.28 3.95
CA TRP A 71 1.88 -7.91 4.05
C TRP A 71 1.99 -7.52 5.51
N ARG A 72 3.12 -6.96 5.90
CA ARG A 72 3.37 -6.47 7.26
C ARG A 72 3.80 -5.02 7.23
N GLU A 73 3.30 -4.28 8.18
CA GLU A 73 3.68 -2.91 8.46
C GLU A 73 3.68 -2.75 9.97
N GLU A 74 4.31 -1.72 10.49
CA GLU A 74 4.27 -1.44 11.92
C GLU A 74 2.83 -1.28 12.40
N GLY A 75 2.40 -2.16 13.32
CA GLY A 75 1.05 -2.16 13.85
C GLY A 75 -0.03 -2.76 12.96
N TYR A 76 0.36 -3.41 11.83
CA TYR A 76 -0.60 -4.00 10.91
C TYR A 76 -0.05 -5.25 10.24
N PHE A 77 -0.92 -6.23 10.06
CA PHE A 77 -0.60 -7.50 9.40
C PHE A 77 -1.83 -8.00 8.66
N ILE A 78 -1.64 -8.45 7.41
CA ILE A 78 -2.70 -9.10 6.64
C ILE A 78 -2.12 -10.26 5.83
N ALA A 79 -2.81 -11.38 5.86
CA ALA A 79 -2.50 -12.56 5.08
C ALA A 79 -3.65 -12.88 4.13
N LEU A 80 -3.36 -12.97 2.84
CA LEU A 80 -4.31 -13.30 1.80
C LEU A 80 -3.94 -14.62 1.15
N ALA A 81 -4.95 -15.45 0.88
CA ALA A 81 -4.77 -16.69 0.12
C ALA A 81 -5.02 -16.46 -1.37
N PHE A 82 -4.20 -17.07 -2.19
CA PHE A 82 -4.33 -17.05 -3.65
C PHE A 82 -4.33 -18.48 -4.19
N ASP A 83 -5.08 -18.71 -5.25
CA ASP A 83 -5.11 -20.00 -5.93
C ASP A 83 -3.94 -20.14 -6.92
N ALA A 84 -3.90 -21.26 -7.65
CA ALA A 84 -2.85 -21.53 -8.64
C ALA A 84 -2.82 -20.51 -9.80
N ARG A 85 -3.90 -19.79 -10.01
CA ARG A 85 -4.02 -18.74 -11.03
C ARG A 85 -3.73 -17.34 -10.49
N ASP A 86 -3.26 -17.23 -9.25
CA ASP A 86 -3.05 -15.95 -8.56
C ASP A 86 -4.34 -15.12 -8.41
N VAL A 87 -5.45 -15.80 -8.22
CA VAL A 87 -6.72 -15.15 -7.87
C VAL A 87 -6.93 -15.25 -6.36
N CYS A 88 -7.26 -14.13 -5.73
CA CYS A 88 -7.43 -14.06 -4.29
C CYS A 88 -8.64 -14.88 -3.83
N LEU A 89 -8.42 -15.75 -2.86
CA LEU A 89 -9.47 -16.56 -2.24
C LEU A 89 -10.13 -15.87 -1.06
N GLY A 90 -9.48 -14.85 -0.50
CA GLY A 90 -9.96 -14.08 0.63
C GLY A 90 -8.89 -13.81 1.67
N VAL A 91 -9.28 -13.12 2.73
CA VAL A 91 -8.42 -12.83 3.87
C VAL A 91 -8.37 -14.05 4.78
N ILE A 92 -7.16 -14.53 5.08
CA ILE A 92 -6.96 -15.65 6.01
C ILE A 92 -6.82 -15.10 7.42
N ASP A 93 -6.04 -14.02 7.59
CA ASP A 93 -5.74 -13.44 8.89
C ASP A 93 -5.48 -11.95 8.73
N GLU A 94 -5.88 -11.17 9.73
CA GLU A 94 -5.65 -9.74 9.77
C GLU A 94 -5.53 -9.31 11.22
N GLU A 95 -4.42 -8.62 11.54
CA GLU A 95 -4.19 -8.04 12.86
C GLU A 95 -4.02 -6.52 12.75
N VAL A 96 -4.75 -5.82 13.56
CA VAL A 96 -4.79 -4.36 13.59
C VAL A 96 -4.14 -3.81 14.84
#